data_5a8681650480dbc6a7a7233ecdfe431a
#
_entry.id   5a8681650480dbc6a7a7233ecdfe431a
#
_cell.length_a   1.000
_cell.length_b   1.000
_cell.length_c   1.000
_cell.angle_alpha   90.00
_cell.angle_beta   90.00
_cell.angle_gamma   90.00
#
_symmetry.space_group_name_H-M   'P 1'
#
loop_
_entity.id
_entity.type
_entity.pdbx_description
1 polymer ?
#
loop_
_entity_poly.entity_id
_entity_poly.type
_entity_poly.pdbx_seq_one_letter_code
_entity_poly.pdbx_strand_id
1 'polypeptide(L)'
;MMVWRGRPRLPMRTMKGNAQASLKPPLLGIRVLVGRARHQVSGLSAELRKLGATVIEIPFIEIRKPKSFKALDAALRSLAEYDWLILTSVNGVEAMWERLTKLRLPFASVDREDTVDREDREDREGHGFSRAANHDQSNAALAARRRRLRIAAIGPATKKAIERRHVTVDVVPKEYVAESVVRSLRRRVKGKRVLLVRAKVARDVIPRELRKAGAHVDVVEAYETVVPKSSRRRLQNALQSPRLRPHIVTFTSSSTAKNFVELLRARGKRNAALDGILTASIGPVTSSTLLELGLRVDIAAKEFTIPGLVDAIVRSKAQLASIR
;
A
#
# COMPACT_ATOMS: atom_id res chain seq x y z
N MET A 1 -24.19 -0.82 86.91
CA MET A 1 -23.14 0.06 86.46
C MET A 1 -22.05 -0.80 85.82
N MET A 2 -22.10 -1.04 84.47
CA MET A 2 -21.22 -1.97 83.75
C MET A 2 -20.23 -1.11 82.95
N VAL A 3 -18.93 -1.24 83.27
CA VAL A 3 -17.85 -0.54 82.64
C VAL A 3 -17.44 -1.29 81.38
N TRP A 4 -17.60 -0.68 80.23
CA TRP A 4 -17.22 -1.18 78.91
C TRP A 4 -15.73 -0.95 78.69
N ARG A 5 -14.88 -2.00 78.63
CA ARG A 5 -13.45 -1.91 78.33
C ARG A 5 -13.25 -2.02 76.82
N GLY A 6 -12.68 -0.95 76.24
CA GLY A 6 -12.38 -0.88 74.82
C GLY A 6 -11.31 -1.89 74.35
N ARG A 7 -11.49 -2.46 73.17
CA ARG A 7 -10.52 -3.32 72.50
C ARG A 7 -9.36 -2.52 71.95
N PRO A 8 -8.12 -3.03 71.99
CA PRO A 8 -6.95 -2.38 71.38
C PRO A 8 -7.03 -2.43 69.84
N ARG A 9 -6.74 -1.28 69.16
CA ARG A 9 -6.62 -1.18 67.72
C ARG A 9 -5.31 -1.85 67.28
N LEU A 10 -5.39 -2.81 66.36
CA LEU A 10 -4.28 -3.37 65.65
C LEU A 10 -3.61 -2.33 64.72
N PRO A 11 -2.29 -2.24 64.56
CA PRO A 11 -1.66 -1.33 63.68
C PRO A 11 -1.92 -1.68 62.22
N MET A 12 -2.36 -0.71 61.41
CA MET A 12 -2.44 -0.81 59.95
C MET A 12 -1.05 -1.10 59.39
N ARG A 13 -0.93 -2.29 58.81
CA ARG A 13 0.25 -2.70 58.04
C ARG A 13 0.22 -1.91 56.72
N THR A 14 1.02 -0.86 56.62
CA THR A 14 1.27 -0.15 55.37
C THR A 14 1.82 -1.12 54.35
N MET A 15 1.02 -1.48 53.35
CA MET A 15 1.49 -2.16 52.15
C MET A 15 2.46 -1.23 51.44
N LYS A 16 3.76 -1.52 51.56
CA LYS A 16 4.80 -0.92 50.75
C LYS A 16 4.45 -1.23 49.27
N GLY A 17 4.33 -0.19 48.48
CA GLY A 17 4.02 -0.26 47.06
C GLY A 17 4.97 -1.23 46.35
N ASN A 18 4.39 -2.08 45.55
CA ASN A 18 5.07 -2.95 44.61
C ASN A 18 5.88 -2.03 43.67
N ALA A 19 7.18 -1.97 43.86
CA ALA A 19 8.11 -1.41 42.89
C ALA A 19 7.94 -2.24 41.60
N GLN A 20 7.22 -1.72 40.62
CA GLN A 20 7.24 -2.25 39.27
C GLN A 20 8.70 -2.22 38.81
N ALA A 21 9.34 -3.37 38.84
CA ALA A 21 10.65 -3.57 38.24
C ALA A 21 10.49 -3.10 36.76
N SER A 22 11.13 -1.99 36.45
CA SER A 22 11.17 -1.42 35.09
C SER A 22 11.83 -2.47 34.18
N LEU A 23 11.02 -3.33 33.57
CA LEU A 23 11.50 -4.30 32.59
C LEU A 23 12.17 -3.52 31.46
N LYS A 24 13.48 -3.73 31.29
CA LYS A 24 14.24 -3.11 30.21
C LYS A 24 13.53 -3.36 28.86
N PRO A 25 13.40 -2.36 28.01
CA PRO A 25 12.75 -2.51 26.70
C PRO A 25 13.29 -3.74 25.97
N PRO A 26 12.45 -4.58 25.36
CA PRO A 26 12.84 -5.88 24.82
C PRO A 26 13.90 -5.81 23.72
N LEU A 27 13.98 -4.72 22.98
CA LEU A 27 14.95 -4.50 21.90
C LEU A 27 16.05 -3.48 22.27
N LEU A 28 16.25 -3.22 23.55
CA LEU A 28 17.31 -2.30 23.99
C LEU A 28 18.68 -2.77 23.51
N GLY A 29 19.41 -1.88 22.82
CA GLY A 29 20.74 -2.15 22.25
C GLY A 29 20.69 -2.93 20.92
N ILE A 30 19.52 -3.26 20.40
CA ILE A 30 19.37 -3.89 19.09
C ILE A 30 19.28 -2.83 17.99
N ARG A 31 20.11 -2.95 16.95
CA ARG A 31 20.09 -2.10 15.77
C ARG A 31 19.31 -2.81 14.66
N VAL A 32 18.26 -2.15 14.14
CA VAL A 32 17.39 -2.70 13.10
C VAL A 32 17.45 -1.80 11.87
N LEU A 33 17.84 -2.38 10.73
CA LEU A 33 17.81 -1.70 9.44
C LEU A 33 16.41 -1.83 8.83
N VAL A 34 15.79 -0.69 8.53
CA VAL A 34 14.47 -0.61 7.90
C VAL A 34 14.62 0.00 6.50
N GLY A 35 14.30 -0.81 5.48
CA GLY A 35 14.50 -0.50 4.05
C GLY A 35 13.25 -0.03 3.35
N ARG A 36 12.56 1.03 3.83
CA ARG A 36 11.29 1.49 3.28
C ARG A 36 11.36 2.90 2.71
N ALA A 37 10.46 3.24 1.75
CA ALA A 37 10.34 4.61 1.26
C ALA A 37 10.00 5.58 2.41
N ARG A 38 10.56 6.80 2.39
CA ARG A 38 10.49 7.76 3.51
C ARG A 38 9.07 7.98 4.05
N HIS A 39 8.07 8.10 3.20
CA HIS A 39 6.66 8.32 3.59
C HIS A 39 5.95 7.09 4.17
N GLN A 40 6.56 5.90 4.09
CA GLN A 40 5.99 4.63 4.58
C GLN A 40 6.73 4.09 5.82
N VAL A 41 7.76 4.79 6.30
CA VAL A 41 8.64 4.32 7.38
C VAL A 41 8.00 4.43 8.76
N SER A 42 7.04 5.34 8.95
CA SER A 42 6.59 5.79 10.28
C SER A 42 6.07 4.68 11.22
N GLY A 43 5.29 3.71 10.72
CA GLY A 43 4.70 2.67 11.57
C GLY A 43 5.73 1.69 12.15
N LEU A 44 6.47 0.97 11.29
CA LEU A 44 7.44 -0.04 11.73
C LEU A 44 8.56 0.58 12.58
N SER A 45 9.12 1.70 12.12
CA SER A 45 10.21 2.38 12.84
C SER A 45 9.76 2.90 14.20
N ALA A 46 8.55 3.44 14.30
CA ALA A 46 8.00 3.95 15.54
C ALA A 46 7.81 2.81 16.57
N GLU A 47 7.24 1.68 16.13
CA GLU A 47 7.03 0.53 17.01
C GLU A 47 8.34 -0.08 17.50
N LEU A 48 9.33 -0.24 16.59
CA LEU A 48 10.65 -0.73 17.00
C LEU A 48 11.35 0.20 17.99
N ARG A 49 11.25 1.53 17.79
CA ARG A 49 11.81 2.52 18.75
C ARG A 49 11.13 2.48 20.10
N LYS A 50 9.81 2.32 20.16
CA LYS A 50 9.05 2.15 21.43
C LYS A 50 9.55 0.96 22.23
N LEU A 51 10.01 -0.08 21.55
CA LEU A 51 10.58 -1.28 22.16
C LEU A 51 12.07 -1.17 22.48
N GLY A 52 12.67 0.00 22.30
CA GLY A 52 14.07 0.28 22.63
C GLY A 52 15.09 0.01 21.53
N ALA A 53 14.67 -0.33 20.30
CA ALA A 53 15.57 -0.56 19.18
C ALA A 53 16.18 0.75 18.65
N THR A 54 17.45 0.69 18.25
CA THR A 54 18.06 1.72 17.40
C THR A 54 17.72 1.44 15.95
N VAL A 55 16.89 2.29 15.33
CA VAL A 55 16.42 2.09 13.95
C VAL A 55 17.28 2.86 12.97
N ILE A 56 17.86 2.12 12.01
CA ILE A 56 18.67 2.65 10.90
C ILE A 56 17.74 2.67 9.66
N GLU A 57 17.33 3.85 9.26
CA GLU A 57 16.42 4.02 8.11
C GLU A 57 17.21 4.30 6.85
N ILE A 58 17.21 3.35 5.92
CA ILE A 58 17.81 3.51 4.60
C ILE A 58 16.74 3.14 3.56
N PRO A 59 16.21 4.10 2.78
CA PRO A 59 15.18 3.78 1.79
C PRO A 59 15.78 2.94 0.67
N PHE A 60 15.30 1.70 0.49
CA PHE A 60 15.70 0.85 -0.63
C PHE A 60 14.97 1.21 -1.93
N ILE A 61 13.89 1.95 -1.79
CA ILE A 61 13.12 2.50 -2.91
C ILE A 61 12.85 3.99 -2.70
N GLU A 62 12.74 4.69 -3.81
CA GLU A 62 12.26 6.06 -3.88
C GLU A 62 11.18 6.14 -4.96
N ILE A 63 10.07 6.77 -4.61
CA ILE A 63 9.02 7.07 -5.56
C ILE A 63 9.36 8.43 -6.17
N ARG A 64 9.52 8.45 -7.49
CA ARG A 64 9.82 9.67 -8.26
C ARG A 64 8.70 9.98 -9.23
N LYS A 65 8.61 11.25 -9.56
CA LYS A 65 7.75 11.72 -10.67
C LYS A 65 8.25 11.11 -11.97
N PRO A 66 7.35 10.75 -12.90
CA PRO A 66 7.77 10.28 -14.22
C PRO A 66 8.50 11.41 -14.98
N LYS A 67 9.28 11.05 -16.00
CA LYS A 67 9.99 12.04 -16.83
C LYS A 67 9.04 13.05 -17.47
N SER A 68 7.82 12.65 -17.77
CA SER A 68 6.78 13.50 -18.35
C SER A 68 5.41 13.06 -17.83
N PHE A 69 4.56 14.05 -17.54
CA PHE A 69 3.16 13.84 -17.20
C PHE A 69 2.21 13.98 -18.41
N LYS A 70 2.74 14.24 -19.63
CA LYS A 70 1.89 14.52 -20.80
C LYS A 70 0.80 13.47 -21.03
N ALA A 71 1.15 12.18 -20.97
CA ALA A 71 0.19 11.09 -21.17
C ALA A 71 -0.86 11.03 -20.04
N LEU A 72 -0.43 11.16 -18.78
CA LEU A 72 -1.34 11.20 -17.64
C LEU A 72 -2.25 12.42 -17.69
N ASP A 73 -1.71 13.60 -17.99
CA ASP A 73 -2.48 14.85 -18.07
C ASP A 73 -3.52 14.81 -19.21
N ALA A 74 -3.18 14.24 -20.36
CA ALA A 74 -4.11 14.05 -21.47
C ALA A 74 -5.24 13.10 -21.06
N ALA A 75 -4.91 11.96 -20.47
CA ALA A 75 -5.91 11.00 -20.00
C ALA A 75 -6.82 11.58 -18.91
N LEU A 76 -6.29 12.41 -18.01
CA LEU A 76 -7.08 13.04 -16.95
C LEU A 76 -8.04 14.13 -17.51
N ARG A 77 -7.66 14.85 -18.57
CA ARG A 77 -8.57 15.80 -19.24
C ARG A 77 -9.71 15.11 -19.98
N SER A 78 -9.49 13.88 -20.46
CA SER A 78 -10.52 13.06 -21.11
C SER A 78 -11.06 11.95 -20.19
N LEU A 79 -10.97 12.12 -18.86
CA LEU A 79 -11.36 11.06 -17.91
C LEU A 79 -12.83 10.62 -18.06
N ALA A 80 -13.71 11.53 -18.46
CA ALA A 80 -15.13 11.24 -18.72
C ALA A 80 -15.39 10.30 -19.92
N GLU A 81 -14.39 10.11 -20.79
CA GLU A 81 -14.50 9.21 -21.93
C GLU A 81 -14.19 7.74 -21.59
N TYR A 82 -13.64 7.48 -20.39
CA TYR A 82 -13.34 6.13 -19.94
C TYR A 82 -14.53 5.49 -19.24
N ASP A 83 -14.73 4.20 -19.49
CA ASP A 83 -15.70 3.38 -18.77
C ASP A 83 -15.11 2.83 -17.45
N TRP A 84 -13.79 2.62 -17.43
CA TRP A 84 -13.07 2.05 -16.28
C TRP A 84 -11.77 2.79 -15.98
N LEU A 85 -11.53 3.02 -14.70
CA LEU A 85 -10.25 3.45 -14.14
C LEU A 85 -9.69 2.31 -13.28
N ILE A 86 -8.48 1.86 -13.59
CA ILE A 86 -7.77 0.83 -12.80
C ILE A 86 -6.57 1.47 -12.10
N LEU A 87 -6.55 1.35 -10.78
CA LEU A 87 -5.47 1.83 -9.93
C LEU A 87 -4.78 0.65 -9.23
N THR A 88 -3.49 0.47 -9.48
CA THR A 88 -2.73 -0.71 -9.02
C THR A 88 -1.89 -0.45 -7.78
N SER A 89 -1.93 0.75 -7.20
CA SER A 89 -1.16 1.08 -6.00
C SER A 89 -1.63 2.37 -5.34
N VAL A 90 -1.36 2.51 -4.05
CA VAL A 90 -1.54 3.77 -3.30
C VAL A 90 -0.75 4.91 -3.93
N ASN A 91 0.51 4.67 -4.35
CA ASN A 91 1.33 5.69 -5.00
C ASN A 91 0.72 6.19 -6.32
N GLY A 92 0.08 5.30 -7.08
CA GLY A 92 -0.67 5.68 -8.30
C GLY A 92 -1.87 6.57 -7.99
N VAL A 93 -2.60 6.25 -6.91
CA VAL A 93 -3.70 7.09 -6.40
C VAL A 93 -3.16 8.47 -6.04
N GLU A 94 -2.14 8.56 -5.20
CA GLU A 94 -1.56 9.83 -4.76
C GLU A 94 -1.08 10.69 -5.93
N ALA A 95 -0.31 10.09 -6.85
CA ALA A 95 0.22 10.79 -8.02
C ALA A 95 -0.88 11.30 -8.95
N MET A 96 -1.94 10.50 -9.17
CA MET A 96 -3.07 10.89 -10.00
C MET A 96 -3.82 12.09 -9.38
N TRP A 97 -4.12 12.04 -8.08
CA TRP A 97 -4.82 13.14 -7.39
C TRP A 97 -3.96 14.41 -7.29
N GLU A 98 -2.65 14.30 -7.05
CA GLU A 98 -1.73 15.45 -7.13
C GLU A 98 -1.83 16.13 -8.51
N ARG A 99 -1.94 15.33 -9.61
CA ARG A 99 -2.06 15.89 -10.95
C ARG A 99 -3.42 16.55 -11.19
N LEU A 100 -4.53 15.90 -10.78
CA LEU A 100 -5.87 16.50 -10.87
C LEU A 100 -5.92 17.85 -10.17
N THR A 101 -5.40 17.94 -8.94
CA THR A 101 -5.31 19.20 -8.19
C THR A 101 -4.48 20.24 -8.91
N LYS A 102 -3.30 19.86 -9.43
CA LYS A 102 -2.41 20.78 -10.15
C LYS A 102 -3.03 21.27 -11.46
N LEU A 103 -3.80 20.45 -12.13
CA LEU A 103 -4.50 20.80 -13.38
C LEU A 103 -5.85 21.49 -13.12
N ARG A 104 -6.26 21.62 -11.86
CA ARG A 104 -7.58 22.14 -11.44
C ARG A 104 -8.74 21.38 -12.11
N LEU A 105 -8.57 20.08 -12.30
CA LEU A 105 -9.60 19.21 -12.86
C LEU A 105 -10.39 18.57 -11.73
N PRO A 106 -11.74 18.63 -11.76
CA PRO A 106 -12.55 17.88 -10.84
C PRO A 106 -12.39 16.39 -11.14
N PHE A 107 -12.35 15.55 -10.10
CA PHE A 107 -12.58 14.12 -10.30
C PHE A 107 -14.09 13.97 -10.46
N ALA A 108 -14.53 13.78 -11.70
CA ALA A 108 -15.95 13.57 -12.00
C ALA A 108 -16.37 12.16 -11.59
N SER A 109 -16.49 11.89 -10.28
CA SER A 109 -17.46 10.94 -9.78
C SER A 109 -18.79 11.67 -9.82
N VAL A 110 -19.46 11.60 -10.96
CA VAL A 110 -20.84 12.03 -11.00
C VAL A 110 -21.61 10.95 -10.24
N ASP A 111 -21.90 11.22 -8.97
CA ASP A 111 -23.01 10.62 -8.28
C ASP A 111 -24.25 11.04 -9.08
N ARG A 112 -24.68 10.16 -9.98
CA ARG A 112 -26.02 10.24 -10.53
C ARG A 112 -26.86 9.32 -9.68
N GLU A 113 -27.82 9.93 -9.03
CA GLU A 113 -28.99 9.23 -8.53
C GLU A 113 -29.42 8.19 -9.56
N ASP A 114 -29.46 6.94 -9.10
CA ASP A 114 -30.06 5.86 -9.86
C ASP A 114 -31.50 6.25 -10.16
N THR A 115 -31.75 6.77 -11.36
CA THR A 115 -33.08 6.67 -11.93
C THR A 115 -33.32 5.19 -12.15
N VAL A 116 -34.03 4.63 -11.19
CA VAL A 116 -34.60 3.30 -11.18
C VAL A 116 -35.17 2.99 -12.56
N ASP A 117 -34.65 1.95 -13.22
CA ASP A 117 -35.30 1.31 -14.33
C ASP A 117 -36.72 0.88 -13.89
N ARG A 118 -37.68 1.72 -14.19
CA ARG A 118 -39.07 1.33 -14.22
C ARG A 118 -39.38 0.88 -15.63
N GLU A 119 -38.96 -0.31 -15.98
CA GLU A 119 -39.65 -1.15 -16.93
C GLU A 119 -40.74 -1.92 -16.16
N ASP A 120 -41.93 -1.79 -16.62
CA ASP A 120 -43.20 -2.47 -16.36
C ASP A 120 -44.25 -1.58 -15.73
N ARG A 121 -45.00 -0.88 -16.59
CA ARG A 121 -46.45 -0.80 -16.51
C ARG A 121 -47.06 -0.43 -17.86
N GLU A 122 -47.86 -1.35 -18.28
CA GLU A 122 -48.72 -1.39 -19.47
C GLU A 122 -49.69 -0.19 -19.60
N ASP A 123 -49.90 0.15 -20.85
CA ASP A 123 -51.13 0.62 -21.50
C ASP A 123 -52.03 1.66 -20.81
N ARG A 124 -52.17 2.81 -21.48
CA ARG A 124 -53.44 3.33 -21.95
C ARG A 124 -53.28 4.60 -22.81
N GLU A 125 -54.02 4.57 -23.88
CA GLU A 125 -54.32 5.51 -24.94
C GLU A 125 -54.43 6.99 -24.63
N GLY A 126 -54.06 7.85 -25.62
CA GLY A 126 -54.49 9.25 -25.65
C GLY A 126 -53.74 10.12 -26.66
N HIS A 127 -54.40 10.46 -27.76
CA HIS A 127 -53.99 11.32 -28.85
C HIS A 127 -53.57 12.73 -28.40
N GLY A 128 -52.58 13.33 -29.09
CA GLY A 128 -52.30 14.75 -29.00
C GLY A 128 -51.07 15.20 -29.81
N PHE A 129 -51.31 15.77 -30.97
CA PHE A 129 -50.33 16.46 -31.84
C PHE A 129 -49.62 17.61 -31.10
N SER A 130 -48.30 17.71 -31.21
CA SER A 130 -47.65 19.03 -31.42
C SER A 130 -46.22 18.90 -31.90
N ARG A 131 -45.93 19.51 -33.05
CA ARG A 131 -44.61 19.78 -33.63
C ARG A 131 -43.93 20.89 -32.84
N ALA A 132 -42.93 20.61 -32.07
CA ALA A 132 -41.81 21.51 -31.69
C ALA A 132 -40.85 20.77 -30.77
N ALA A 133 -39.91 20.00 -31.25
CA ALA A 133 -38.80 19.50 -30.43
C ALA A 133 -37.72 18.81 -31.25
N ASN A 134 -37.09 19.49 -32.19
CA ASN A 134 -35.89 18.94 -32.85
C ASN A 134 -34.57 19.48 -32.28
N HIS A 135 -34.62 20.35 -31.26
CA HIS A 135 -33.39 20.89 -30.62
C HIS A 135 -33.08 20.29 -29.25
N ASP A 136 -34.07 19.66 -28.62
CA ASP A 136 -33.89 19.04 -27.28
C ASP A 136 -33.38 17.60 -27.33
N GLN A 137 -33.62 16.90 -28.43
CA GLN A 137 -33.18 15.50 -28.59
C GLN A 137 -31.69 15.34 -28.75
N SER A 138 -30.96 16.33 -29.28
CA SER A 138 -29.48 16.27 -29.37
C SER A 138 -28.81 16.48 -28.01
N ASN A 139 -29.37 17.32 -27.16
CA ASN A 139 -28.87 17.54 -25.79
C ASN A 139 -29.25 16.39 -24.85
N ALA A 140 -30.42 15.79 -25.01
CA ALA A 140 -30.84 14.59 -24.28
C ALA A 140 -29.98 13.36 -24.68
N ALA A 141 -29.67 13.19 -25.97
CA ALA A 141 -28.81 12.12 -26.48
C ALA A 141 -27.34 12.29 -26.04
N LEU A 142 -26.85 13.54 -25.95
CA LEU A 142 -25.54 13.85 -25.34
C LEU A 142 -25.54 13.67 -23.83
N ALA A 143 -26.64 13.99 -23.14
CA ALA A 143 -26.80 13.75 -21.70
C ALA A 143 -26.95 12.24 -21.37
N ALA A 144 -27.61 11.45 -22.22
CA ALA A 144 -27.77 10.00 -22.04
C ALA A 144 -26.47 9.19 -22.21
N ARG A 145 -25.39 9.79 -22.75
CA ARG A 145 -24.07 9.15 -22.93
C ARG A 145 -23.06 9.41 -21.81
N ARG A 146 -23.41 10.07 -20.75
CA ARG A 146 -22.49 10.23 -19.59
C ARG A 146 -22.46 8.94 -18.77
N ARG A 147 -21.71 7.95 -19.26
CA ARG A 147 -21.46 6.69 -18.54
C ARG A 147 -20.70 6.98 -17.25
N ARG A 148 -21.16 6.42 -16.14
CA ARG A 148 -20.45 6.46 -14.87
C ARG A 148 -19.10 5.79 -15.03
N LEU A 149 -17.99 6.50 -14.70
CA LEU A 149 -16.68 5.93 -14.61
C LEU A 149 -16.62 4.91 -13.46
N ARG A 150 -16.37 3.64 -13.78
CA ARG A 150 -16.20 2.57 -12.78
C ARG A 150 -14.75 2.46 -12.36
N ILE A 151 -14.51 2.12 -11.10
CA ILE A 151 -13.19 2.10 -10.51
C ILE A 151 -12.82 0.72 -10.00
N ALA A 152 -11.65 0.22 -10.42
CA ALA A 152 -11.06 -1.00 -9.90
C ALA A 152 -9.76 -0.70 -9.16
N ALA A 153 -9.66 -1.18 -7.92
CA ALA A 153 -8.46 -1.13 -7.12
C ALA A 153 -7.85 -2.52 -6.98
N ILE A 154 -6.51 -2.64 -7.07
CA ILE A 154 -5.84 -3.94 -6.97
C ILE A 154 -6.02 -4.60 -5.60
N GLY A 155 -6.21 -3.82 -4.54
CA GLY A 155 -6.32 -4.35 -3.18
C GLY A 155 -6.81 -3.34 -2.16
N PRO A 156 -7.00 -3.77 -0.88
CA PRO A 156 -7.65 -2.97 0.17
C PRO A 156 -6.95 -1.63 0.47
N ALA A 157 -5.62 -1.61 0.48
CA ALA A 157 -4.87 -0.38 0.72
C ALA A 157 -5.12 0.67 -0.38
N THR A 158 -5.18 0.24 -1.65
CA THR A 158 -5.49 1.11 -2.78
C THR A 158 -6.94 1.56 -2.73
N LYS A 159 -7.88 0.65 -2.42
CA LYS A 159 -9.29 0.98 -2.18
C LYS A 159 -9.41 2.08 -1.12
N LYS A 160 -8.84 1.87 0.07
CA LYS A 160 -8.89 2.84 1.17
C LYS A 160 -8.29 4.20 0.77
N ALA A 161 -7.23 4.23 -0.05
CA ALA A 161 -6.63 5.48 -0.53
C ALA A 161 -7.56 6.24 -1.49
N ILE A 162 -8.36 5.55 -2.28
CA ILE A 162 -9.38 6.13 -3.17
C ILE A 162 -10.58 6.64 -2.34
N GLU A 163 -11.10 5.83 -1.43
CA GLU A 163 -12.29 6.14 -0.63
C GLU A 163 -12.05 7.31 0.34
N ARG A 164 -10.83 7.54 0.79
CA ARG A 164 -10.46 8.77 1.53
C ARG A 164 -10.68 10.06 0.75
N ARG A 165 -10.93 9.97 -0.55
CA ARG A 165 -11.23 11.09 -1.44
C ARG A 165 -12.70 11.12 -1.86
N HIS A 166 -13.55 10.45 -1.07
CA HIS A 166 -15.01 10.36 -1.27
C HIS A 166 -15.39 9.75 -2.64
N VAL A 167 -14.59 8.78 -3.11
CA VAL A 167 -14.81 8.08 -4.37
C VAL A 167 -15.02 6.60 -4.11
N THR A 168 -16.13 6.05 -4.60
CA THR A 168 -16.47 4.63 -4.43
C THR A 168 -15.68 3.74 -5.37
N VAL A 169 -15.22 2.59 -4.87
CA VAL A 169 -14.52 1.57 -5.65
C VAL A 169 -15.47 0.43 -5.99
N ASP A 170 -15.68 0.19 -7.28
CA ASP A 170 -16.63 -0.82 -7.77
C ASP A 170 -16.07 -2.25 -7.71
N VAL A 171 -14.76 -2.42 -7.89
CA VAL A 171 -14.12 -3.74 -7.93
C VAL A 171 -12.82 -3.77 -7.14
N VAL A 172 -12.74 -4.74 -6.22
CA VAL A 172 -11.49 -5.16 -5.58
C VAL A 172 -11.42 -6.68 -5.69
N PRO A 173 -10.38 -7.26 -6.31
CA PRO A 173 -10.27 -8.71 -6.44
C PRO A 173 -10.01 -9.38 -5.08
N LYS A 174 -10.33 -10.68 -4.97
CA LYS A 174 -10.07 -11.47 -3.75
C LYS A 174 -8.58 -11.63 -3.46
N GLU A 175 -7.77 -11.79 -4.50
CA GLU A 175 -6.31 -11.86 -4.45
C GLU A 175 -5.74 -10.58 -5.06
N TYR A 176 -4.76 -9.99 -4.41
CA TYR A 176 -4.24 -8.65 -4.75
C TYR A 176 -3.12 -8.71 -5.80
N VAL A 177 -3.38 -9.44 -6.89
CA VAL A 177 -2.46 -9.65 -8.02
C VAL A 177 -3.09 -9.22 -9.34
N ALA A 178 -2.25 -8.97 -10.35
CA ALA A 178 -2.70 -8.50 -11.67
C ALA A 178 -3.67 -9.49 -12.34
N GLU A 179 -3.41 -10.78 -12.19
CA GLU A 179 -4.21 -11.87 -12.75
C GLU A 179 -5.64 -11.88 -12.22
N SER A 180 -5.82 -11.55 -10.94
CA SER A 180 -7.14 -11.49 -10.31
C SER A 180 -7.91 -10.23 -10.68
N VAL A 181 -7.23 -9.10 -10.93
CA VAL A 181 -7.85 -7.91 -11.54
C VAL A 181 -8.41 -8.26 -12.92
N VAL A 182 -7.62 -8.94 -13.76
CA VAL A 182 -8.06 -9.41 -15.08
C VAL A 182 -9.27 -10.32 -14.96
N ARG A 183 -9.23 -11.33 -14.08
CA ARG A 183 -10.34 -12.28 -13.85
C ARG A 183 -11.64 -11.56 -13.49
N SER A 184 -11.54 -10.51 -12.66
CA SER A 184 -12.70 -9.73 -12.20
C SER A 184 -13.30 -8.84 -13.29
N LEU A 185 -12.48 -8.41 -14.28
CA LEU A 185 -12.88 -7.40 -15.25
C LEU A 185 -13.13 -7.94 -16.66
N ARG A 186 -12.50 -9.05 -17.09
CA ARG A 186 -12.47 -9.54 -18.47
C ARG A 186 -13.84 -9.67 -19.14
N ARG A 187 -14.90 -10.02 -18.38
CA ARG A 187 -16.27 -10.15 -18.89
C ARG A 187 -17.03 -8.82 -18.98
N ARG A 188 -16.46 -7.72 -18.40
CA ARG A 188 -17.10 -6.41 -18.24
C ARG A 188 -16.50 -5.33 -19.13
N VAL A 189 -15.41 -5.64 -19.86
CA VAL A 189 -14.59 -4.62 -20.55
C VAL A 189 -14.64 -4.73 -22.07
N LYS A 190 -15.38 -5.68 -22.66
CA LYS A 190 -15.50 -5.79 -24.13
C LYS A 190 -16.08 -4.49 -24.71
N GLY A 191 -15.38 -3.89 -25.68
CA GLY A 191 -15.74 -2.62 -26.29
C GLY A 191 -15.66 -1.40 -25.36
N LYS A 192 -15.00 -1.53 -24.17
CA LYS A 192 -14.88 -0.46 -23.17
C LYS A 192 -13.54 0.24 -23.25
N ARG A 193 -13.53 1.53 -22.94
CA ARG A 193 -12.30 2.31 -22.74
C ARG A 193 -11.84 2.20 -21.29
N VAL A 194 -10.63 1.75 -21.10
CA VAL A 194 -10.02 1.47 -19.78
C VAL A 194 -8.78 2.33 -19.60
N LEU A 195 -8.75 3.16 -18.56
CA LEU A 195 -7.55 3.86 -18.13
C LEU A 195 -6.84 3.06 -17.05
N LEU A 196 -5.62 2.62 -17.30
CA LEU A 196 -4.76 1.96 -16.31
C LEU A 196 -3.66 2.91 -15.83
N VAL A 197 -3.76 3.35 -14.57
CA VAL A 197 -2.77 4.21 -13.91
C VAL A 197 -1.84 3.35 -13.08
N ARG A 198 -0.54 3.34 -13.40
CA ARG A 198 0.43 2.44 -12.78
C ARG A 198 1.83 3.05 -12.63
N ALA A 199 2.73 2.30 -11.97
CA ALA A 199 4.15 2.58 -12.01
C ALA A 199 4.72 2.37 -13.42
N LYS A 200 5.79 3.09 -13.78
CA LYS A 200 6.52 2.93 -15.03
C LYS A 200 7.00 1.49 -15.23
N VAL A 201 7.60 0.91 -14.19
CA VAL A 201 8.04 -0.49 -14.20
C VAL A 201 6.96 -1.34 -13.55
N ALA A 202 6.16 -2.03 -14.37
CA ALA A 202 5.12 -2.95 -13.94
C ALA A 202 4.93 -4.04 -15.01
N ARG A 203 4.41 -5.22 -14.59
CA ARG A 203 4.12 -6.32 -15.52
C ARG A 203 2.95 -5.95 -16.45
N ASP A 204 3.05 -6.31 -17.73
CA ASP A 204 2.02 -5.99 -18.73
C ASP A 204 0.83 -6.97 -18.76
N VAL A 205 0.61 -7.71 -17.67
CA VAL A 205 -0.47 -8.71 -17.57
C VAL A 205 -1.84 -8.03 -17.74
N ILE A 206 -2.13 -6.98 -16.97
CA ILE A 206 -3.45 -6.30 -17.03
C ILE A 206 -3.75 -5.75 -18.43
N PRO A 207 -2.91 -4.88 -19.03
CA PRO A 207 -3.27 -4.30 -20.32
C PRO A 207 -3.32 -5.33 -21.44
N ARG A 208 -2.42 -6.32 -21.43
CA ARG A 208 -2.40 -7.38 -22.44
C ARG A 208 -3.66 -8.23 -22.40
N GLU A 209 -4.04 -8.72 -21.23
CA GLU A 209 -5.17 -9.64 -21.11
C GLU A 209 -6.52 -8.92 -21.26
N LEU A 210 -6.64 -7.64 -20.84
CA LEU A 210 -7.88 -6.87 -21.06
C LEU A 210 -8.05 -6.48 -22.55
N ARG A 211 -6.95 -6.17 -23.26
CA ARG A 211 -7.02 -5.96 -24.73
C ARG A 211 -7.45 -7.24 -25.45
N LYS A 212 -6.93 -8.42 -25.05
CA LYS A 212 -7.43 -9.71 -25.58
C LYS A 212 -8.92 -9.94 -25.29
N ALA A 213 -9.43 -9.40 -24.20
CA ALA A 213 -10.86 -9.45 -23.87
C ALA A 213 -11.70 -8.38 -24.61
N GLY A 214 -11.10 -7.65 -25.56
CA GLY A 214 -11.78 -6.66 -26.40
C GLY A 214 -11.87 -5.26 -25.79
N ALA A 215 -11.06 -4.92 -24.79
CA ALA A 215 -10.99 -3.57 -24.23
C ALA A 215 -10.01 -2.67 -24.99
N HIS A 216 -10.30 -1.36 -25.06
CA HIS A 216 -9.35 -0.31 -25.44
C HIS A 216 -8.63 0.17 -24.19
N VAL A 217 -7.36 -0.21 -23.99
CA VAL A 217 -6.64 0.07 -22.75
C VAL A 217 -5.56 1.11 -22.97
N ASP A 218 -5.73 2.27 -22.34
CA ASP A 218 -4.72 3.31 -22.22
C ASP A 218 -3.94 3.10 -20.93
N VAL A 219 -2.61 3.04 -21.04
CA VAL A 219 -1.71 2.83 -19.91
C VAL A 219 -0.93 4.11 -19.67
N VAL A 220 -1.05 4.66 -18.47
CA VAL A 220 -0.33 5.87 -18.08
C VAL A 220 0.57 5.65 -16.87
N GLU A 221 1.80 6.16 -16.99
CA GLU A 221 2.78 6.11 -15.92
C GLU A 221 2.54 7.29 -14.97
N ALA A 222 2.17 7.00 -13.73
CA ALA A 222 1.94 8.02 -12.72
C ALA A 222 3.20 8.31 -11.88
N TYR A 223 4.08 7.32 -11.73
CA TYR A 223 5.30 7.42 -10.94
C TYR A 223 6.36 6.40 -11.39
N GLU A 224 7.60 6.65 -10.99
CA GLU A 224 8.70 5.70 -11.13
C GLU A 224 9.14 5.20 -9.76
N THR A 225 9.43 3.91 -9.66
CA THR A 225 10.11 3.34 -8.49
C THR A 225 11.57 3.16 -8.84
N VAL A 226 12.46 3.83 -8.11
CA VAL A 226 13.89 3.77 -8.35
C VAL A 226 14.65 3.40 -7.09
N VAL A 227 15.85 2.83 -7.27
CA VAL A 227 16.79 2.61 -6.17
C VAL A 227 17.58 3.92 -5.96
N PRO A 228 17.50 4.55 -4.77
CA PRO A 228 18.17 5.84 -4.57
C PRO A 228 19.70 5.67 -4.58
N LYS A 229 20.40 6.49 -5.36
CA LYS A 229 21.86 6.45 -5.42
C LYS A 229 22.52 6.71 -4.04
N SER A 230 21.95 7.63 -3.26
CA SER A 230 22.43 7.94 -1.90
C SER A 230 22.29 6.77 -0.93
N SER A 231 21.30 5.91 -1.11
CA SER A 231 21.06 4.75 -0.25
C SER A 231 22.14 3.69 -0.38
N ARG A 232 22.75 3.54 -1.56
CA ARG A 232 23.89 2.62 -1.74
C ARG A 232 25.06 2.97 -0.82
N ARG A 233 25.48 4.23 -0.81
CA ARG A 233 26.58 4.69 0.06
C ARG A 233 26.21 4.55 1.55
N ARG A 234 24.98 4.92 1.92
CA ARG A 234 24.50 4.80 3.30
C ARG A 234 24.44 3.33 3.76
N LEU A 235 23.95 2.43 2.91
CA LEU A 235 23.91 1.00 3.21
C LEU A 235 25.32 0.43 3.37
N GLN A 236 26.24 0.76 2.48
CA GLN A 236 27.63 0.34 2.59
C GLN A 236 28.27 0.81 3.89
N ASN A 237 28.09 2.07 4.25
CA ASN A 237 28.61 2.62 5.50
C ASN A 237 27.98 1.92 6.72
N ALA A 238 26.68 1.67 6.71
CA ALA A 238 25.99 0.99 7.80
C ALA A 238 26.50 -0.46 7.97
N LEU A 239 26.74 -1.18 6.88
CA LEU A 239 27.22 -2.57 6.94
C LEU A 239 28.71 -2.70 7.32
N GLN A 240 29.53 -1.69 7.02
CA GLN A 240 30.97 -1.71 7.27
C GLN A 240 31.38 -1.13 8.64
N SER A 241 30.59 -0.22 9.19
CA SER A 241 30.90 0.42 10.47
C SER A 241 30.49 -0.46 11.64
N PRO A 242 31.37 -0.89 12.54
CA PRO A 242 31.00 -1.67 13.72
C PRO A 242 29.92 -1.00 14.59
N ARG A 243 29.95 0.34 14.67
CA ARG A 243 28.95 1.12 15.44
C ARG A 243 27.58 1.19 14.79
N LEU A 244 27.51 1.16 13.46
CA LEU A 244 26.26 1.30 12.70
C LEU A 244 25.76 -0.06 12.17
N ARG A 245 26.58 -1.11 12.22
CA ARG A 245 26.21 -2.43 11.68
C ARG A 245 24.91 -2.92 12.31
N PRO A 246 23.87 -3.18 11.51
CA PRO A 246 22.61 -3.67 12.03
C PRO A 246 22.73 -5.09 12.55
N HIS A 247 21.95 -5.46 13.55
CA HIS A 247 21.77 -6.84 13.98
C HIS A 247 20.66 -7.53 13.16
N ILE A 248 19.70 -6.73 12.65
CA ILE A 248 18.56 -7.23 11.86
C ILE A 248 18.34 -6.31 10.67
N VAL A 249 18.00 -6.92 9.52
CA VAL A 249 17.48 -6.22 8.32
C VAL A 249 16.04 -6.67 8.09
N THR A 250 15.10 -5.72 7.94
CA THR A 250 13.67 -6.01 7.76
C THR A 250 13.25 -5.89 6.30
N PHE A 251 12.41 -6.84 5.86
CA PHE A 251 11.85 -6.89 4.51
C PHE A 251 10.32 -6.95 4.58
N THR A 252 9.66 -5.88 4.15
CA THR A 252 8.19 -5.74 4.18
C THR A 252 7.52 -5.98 2.83
N SER A 253 8.28 -6.38 1.81
CA SER A 253 7.78 -6.78 0.48
C SER A 253 8.89 -7.40 -0.36
N SER A 254 8.49 -8.18 -1.39
CA SER A 254 9.41 -8.72 -2.40
C SER A 254 10.22 -7.64 -3.12
N SER A 255 9.62 -6.50 -3.41
CA SER A 255 10.33 -5.37 -4.04
C SER A 255 11.40 -4.78 -3.12
N THR A 256 11.16 -4.72 -1.81
CA THR A 256 12.17 -4.30 -0.83
C THR A 256 13.38 -5.25 -0.84
N ALA A 257 13.15 -6.57 -0.90
CA ALA A 257 14.21 -7.57 -0.98
C ALA A 257 15.03 -7.43 -2.29
N LYS A 258 14.36 -7.32 -3.43
CA LYS A 258 15.01 -7.13 -4.73
C LYS A 258 15.87 -5.86 -4.77
N ASN A 259 15.34 -4.75 -4.28
CA ASN A 259 16.04 -3.47 -4.27
C ASN A 259 17.21 -3.45 -3.28
N PHE A 260 17.10 -4.16 -2.15
CA PHE A 260 18.22 -4.35 -1.23
C PHE A 260 19.39 -5.07 -1.91
N VAL A 261 19.12 -6.17 -2.58
CA VAL A 261 20.14 -6.91 -3.35
C VAL A 261 20.73 -6.05 -4.47
N GLU A 262 19.93 -5.23 -5.14
CA GLU A 262 20.38 -4.26 -6.14
C GLU A 262 21.36 -3.23 -5.53
N LEU A 263 21.06 -2.74 -4.33
CA LEU A 263 21.96 -1.84 -3.60
C LEU A 263 23.29 -2.52 -3.23
N LEU A 264 23.27 -3.83 -2.91
CA LEU A 264 24.47 -4.59 -2.56
C LEU A 264 25.34 -4.97 -3.78
N ARG A 265 24.79 -5.13 -4.98
CA ARG A 265 25.46 -5.62 -6.20
C ARG A 265 26.73 -4.87 -6.58
N ALA A 266 26.93 -3.68 -6.10
CA ALA A 266 28.11 -2.89 -6.41
C ALA A 266 29.45 -3.47 -5.89
N ARG A 267 29.46 -4.57 -5.10
CA ARG A 267 30.69 -5.12 -4.47
C ARG A 267 30.85 -6.65 -4.50
N GLY A 268 30.32 -7.38 -5.42
CA GLY A 268 30.69 -8.79 -5.70
C GLY A 268 30.48 -9.87 -4.60
N LYS A 269 30.41 -9.53 -3.30
CA LYS A 269 30.29 -10.48 -2.18
C LYS A 269 29.00 -10.24 -1.39
N ARG A 270 27.88 -10.83 -1.86
CA ARG A 270 26.54 -10.57 -1.31
C ARG A 270 26.33 -11.12 0.08
N ASN A 271 26.71 -12.36 0.32
CA ASN A 271 26.43 -13.05 1.59
C ASN A 271 27.39 -12.60 2.70
N ALA A 272 28.67 -12.39 2.39
CA ALA A 272 29.65 -11.90 3.37
C ALA A 272 29.28 -10.52 3.97
N ALA A 273 28.52 -9.70 3.26
CA ALA A 273 28.06 -8.41 3.80
C ALA A 273 27.01 -8.55 4.91
N LEU A 274 26.30 -9.69 4.95
CA LEU A 274 25.23 -10.00 5.91
C LEU A 274 25.65 -11.04 6.97
N ASP A 275 26.89 -11.44 7.02
CA ASP A 275 27.38 -12.39 8.04
C ASP A 275 27.09 -11.83 9.43
N GLY A 276 26.46 -12.62 10.29
CA GLY A 276 26.06 -12.20 11.63
C GLY A 276 24.90 -11.17 11.68
N ILE A 277 24.18 -10.95 10.56
CA ILE A 277 23.00 -10.09 10.51
C ILE A 277 21.78 -10.97 10.22
N LEU A 278 20.75 -10.90 11.07
CA LEU A 278 19.49 -11.61 10.86
C LEU A 278 18.62 -10.93 9.81
N THR A 279 17.94 -11.72 9.00
CA THR A 279 16.98 -11.23 8.02
C THR A 279 15.55 -11.50 8.51
N ALA A 280 14.73 -10.44 8.59
CA ALA A 280 13.35 -10.52 9.06
C ALA A 280 12.36 -10.24 7.92
N SER A 281 11.46 -11.18 7.66
CA SER A 281 10.46 -11.14 6.59
C SER A 281 9.04 -10.98 7.12
N ILE A 282 8.25 -10.13 6.48
CA ILE A 282 6.84 -9.89 6.83
C ILE A 282 5.90 -11.04 6.46
N GLY A 283 6.32 -11.94 5.58
CA GLY A 283 5.42 -13.02 5.16
C GLY A 283 5.97 -13.89 4.03
N PRO A 284 5.23 -14.96 3.65
CA PRO A 284 5.75 -16.05 2.82
C PRO A 284 6.20 -15.60 1.43
N VAL A 285 5.49 -14.70 0.77
CA VAL A 285 5.87 -14.19 -0.57
C VAL A 285 7.20 -13.42 -0.52
N THR A 286 7.43 -12.66 0.55
CA THR A 286 8.70 -11.96 0.77
C THR A 286 9.81 -12.93 1.13
N SER A 287 9.51 -13.95 1.95
CA SER A 287 10.44 -15.02 2.33
C SER A 287 10.91 -15.80 1.11
N SER A 288 10.00 -16.25 0.23
CA SER A 288 10.35 -16.93 -1.03
C SER A 288 11.25 -16.06 -1.91
N THR A 289 10.93 -14.77 -2.03
CA THR A 289 11.78 -13.84 -2.79
C THR A 289 13.19 -13.70 -2.20
N LEU A 290 13.34 -13.66 -0.87
CA LEU A 290 14.64 -13.61 -0.22
C LEU A 290 15.46 -14.88 -0.54
N LEU A 291 14.86 -16.06 -0.42
CA LEU A 291 15.48 -17.34 -0.74
C LEU A 291 15.89 -17.42 -2.22
N GLU A 292 15.03 -17.02 -3.16
CA GLU A 292 15.34 -16.92 -4.59
C GLU A 292 16.53 -15.99 -4.89
N LEU A 293 16.71 -14.96 -4.08
CA LEU A 293 17.82 -14.02 -4.17
C LEU A 293 19.10 -14.52 -3.48
N GLY A 294 19.06 -15.70 -2.87
CA GLY A 294 20.17 -16.32 -2.14
C GLY A 294 20.38 -15.74 -0.75
N LEU A 295 19.36 -15.09 -0.17
CA LEU A 295 19.40 -14.59 1.20
C LEU A 295 18.66 -15.55 2.15
N ARG A 296 19.18 -15.70 3.37
CA ARG A 296 18.50 -16.48 4.43
C ARG A 296 17.25 -15.75 4.93
N VAL A 297 16.34 -16.49 5.55
CA VAL A 297 15.21 -15.95 6.30
C VAL A 297 15.33 -16.48 7.71
N ASP A 298 15.82 -15.64 8.62
CA ASP A 298 16.06 -16.01 10.02
C ASP A 298 14.81 -15.79 10.88
N ILE A 299 14.03 -14.78 10.54
CA ILE A 299 12.82 -14.36 11.26
C ILE A 299 11.69 -14.21 10.24
N ALA A 300 10.59 -14.95 10.42
CA ALA A 300 9.38 -14.82 9.60
C ALA A 300 8.19 -14.46 10.49
N ALA A 301 7.43 -13.44 10.11
CA ALA A 301 6.19 -13.09 10.80
C ALA A 301 5.14 -14.17 10.57
N LYS A 302 4.38 -14.52 11.63
CA LYS A 302 3.22 -15.41 11.54
C LYS A 302 1.99 -14.67 11.02
N GLU A 303 1.84 -13.41 11.41
CA GLU A 303 0.85 -12.49 10.89
C GLU A 303 1.53 -11.53 9.93
N PHE A 304 1.03 -11.40 8.70
CA PHE A 304 1.67 -10.67 7.59
C PHE A 304 1.40 -9.16 7.67
N THR A 305 1.58 -8.62 8.88
CA THR A 305 1.36 -7.22 9.24
C THR A 305 2.62 -6.62 9.88
N ILE A 306 2.65 -5.29 10.01
CA ILE A 306 3.76 -4.60 10.72
C ILE A 306 3.83 -5.04 12.19
N PRO A 307 2.73 -5.07 12.96
CA PRO A 307 2.76 -5.60 14.32
C PRO A 307 3.26 -7.05 14.40
N GLY A 308 2.80 -7.92 13.48
CA GLY A 308 3.25 -9.32 13.43
C GLY A 308 4.75 -9.46 13.16
N LEU A 309 5.33 -8.59 12.30
CA LEU A 309 6.78 -8.57 12.08
C LEU A 309 7.54 -8.10 13.31
N VAL A 310 7.06 -7.06 14.00
CA VAL A 310 7.66 -6.56 15.25
C VAL A 310 7.64 -7.66 16.32
N ASP A 311 6.54 -8.36 16.45
CA ASP A 311 6.34 -9.46 17.39
C ASP A 311 7.31 -10.63 17.12
N ALA A 312 7.48 -10.99 15.85
CA ALA A 312 8.45 -12.01 15.44
C ALA A 312 9.90 -11.59 15.79
N ILE A 313 10.25 -10.32 15.61
CA ILE A 313 11.55 -9.78 15.99
C ILE A 313 11.76 -9.84 17.50
N VAL A 314 10.76 -9.49 18.30
CA VAL A 314 10.84 -9.56 19.77
C VAL A 314 11.04 -11.00 20.24
N ARG A 315 10.30 -11.97 19.64
CA ARG A 315 10.45 -13.41 19.98
C ARG A 315 11.81 -13.99 19.62
N SER A 316 12.50 -13.45 18.64
CA SER A 316 13.84 -13.90 18.24
C SER A 316 14.96 -13.39 19.16
N LYS A 317 14.62 -12.81 20.32
CA LYS A 317 15.59 -12.22 21.27
C LYS A 317 16.69 -13.20 21.69
N ALA A 318 16.41 -14.48 21.83
CA ALA A 318 17.40 -15.50 22.15
C ALA A 318 18.48 -15.63 21.05
N GLN A 319 18.09 -15.57 19.77
CA GLN A 319 19.02 -15.57 18.64
C GLN A 319 19.86 -14.28 18.57
N LEU A 320 19.28 -13.16 19.03
CA LEU A 320 20.00 -11.88 19.10
C LEU A 320 21.05 -11.84 20.22
N ALA A 321 20.87 -12.59 21.29
CA ALA A 321 21.83 -12.70 22.37
C ALA A 321 23.11 -13.43 21.95
N SER A 322 23.04 -14.37 21.01
CA SER A 322 24.19 -15.12 20.47
C SER A 322 25.03 -14.34 19.43
N ILE A 323 24.56 -13.19 18.98
CA ILE A 323 25.24 -12.32 17.97
C ILE A 323 25.98 -11.15 18.64
N ARG A 324 25.78 -10.95 19.95
CA ARG A 324 26.48 -9.94 20.75
C ARG A 324 27.80 -10.48 21.26
#